data_2774ba143545817ec2aad2afa291f02e
#
_entry.id   2774ba143545817ec2aad2afa291f02e
#
_cell.length_a   1.000
_cell.length_b   1.000
_cell.length_c   1.000
_cell.angle_alpha   90.00
_cell.angle_beta   90.00
_cell.angle_gamma   90.00
#
_symmetry.space_group_name_H-M   'P 1'
#
loop_
_entity.id
_entity.type
_entity.pdbx_description
1 polymer ?
#
loop_
_entity_poly.entity_id
_entity_poly.type
_entity_poly.pdbx_seq_one_letter_code
_entity_poly.pdbx_strand_id
1 'polypeptide(L)'
;MWFDFLRRGKKEEKKKETRYILTIDGGGMRGIVPAYILKKINEELKERGLSRPLYSYFDLVAGTSTGTLIALGLTAPIDNLGLKKEEGDDWEVTEIVEKGRFRKTTEIVEKGKIERLGDPESLLGLYTENGKKIFIPDDSKGLWKIVGKMSKMLGDKYDTVPLEMFLDEVFGDTLLSEARVPTMAVSTNVSGCTSYIFRSWDSHGFLLREAARATSAAPTYFAPAVFIDRETDEKLTLIDGGMIANNPILAAYIEARKLYPDADEYKILSLSTASPPCILHPEEYVTNIEWLSHLTSAYSSANMNITLEGVESIKGVEVCRVWEPVLEKKIKLDDTSKEAIASLLEASQKIWDQDKERVYLFLDELTASPVGDRLKLKDESKTKESLPALEEPGRDGLYLPS
;
A
#
# COMPACT_ATOMS: atom_id res chain seq x y z
N MET A 1 22.60 -59.36 2.96
CA MET A 1 21.60 -58.78 3.86
C MET A 1 22.19 -57.65 4.74
N TRP A 2 23.17 -56.86 4.23
CA TRP A 2 23.80 -55.72 4.96
C TRP A 2 23.99 -54.47 4.10
N PHE A 3 23.57 -54.49 2.83
CA PHE A 3 23.68 -53.35 1.91
C PHE A 3 22.37 -52.62 1.63
N ASP A 4 21.22 -53.09 2.15
CA ASP A 4 19.91 -52.42 1.95
C ASP A 4 19.57 -51.39 3.00
N PHE A 5 20.38 -51.18 4.01
CA PHE A 5 20.11 -50.20 5.10
C PHE A 5 20.64 -48.79 4.80
N LEU A 6 21.43 -48.61 3.74
CA LEU A 6 22.03 -47.30 3.38
C LEU A 6 21.27 -46.56 2.25
N ARG A 7 20.17 -47.12 1.76
CA ARG A 7 19.25 -46.48 0.81
C ARG A 7 17.97 -45.92 1.48
N ARG A 8 18.03 -45.48 2.72
CA ARG A 8 17.03 -44.53 3.20
C ARG A 8 17.35 -43.20 2.55
N GLY A 9 16.68 -42.96 1.40
CA GLY A 9 16.73 -41.72 0.68
C GLY A 9 16.53 -40.56 1.66
N LYS A 10 17.47 -39.63 1.63
CA LYS A 10 17.15 -38.27 2.11
C LYS A 10 15.83 -37.93 1.44
N LYS A 11 14.72 -37.87 2.20
CA LYS A 11 13.53 -37.15 1.75
C LYS A 11 14.06 -35.77 1.40
N GLU A 12 14.12 -35.42 0.14
CA GLU A 12 14.24 -34.01 -0.26
C GLU A 12 13.10 -33.30 0.46
N GLU A 13 13.45 -32.46 1.41
CA GLU A 13 12.46 -31.56 2.02
C GLU A 13 11.90 -30.75 0.87
N LYS A 14 10.60 -30.94 0.57
CA LYS A 14 9.90 -30.15 -0.44
C LYS A 14 10.11 -28.71 -0.06
N LYS A 15 10.77 -27.93 -0.90
CA LYS A 15 10.98 -26.50 -0.68
C LYS A 15 9.60 -25.87 -0.53
N LYS A 16 9.35 -25.23 0.61
CA LYS A 16 8.08 -24.57 0.89
C LYS A 16 7.86 -23.44 -0.12
N GLU A 17 6.64 -23.34 -0.62
CA GLU A 17 6.24 -22.23 -1.46
C GLU A 17 5.85 -21.05 -0.59
N THR A 18 6.70 -20.02 -0.55
CA THR A 18 6.51 -18.81 0.26
C THR A 18 6.11 -17.64 -0.61
N ARG A 19 5.10 -16.88 -0.18
CA ARG A 19 4.67 -15.63 -0.81
C ARG A 19 4.99 -14.43 0.09
N TYR A 20 5.44 -13.36 -0.55
CA TYR A 20 5.86 -12.14 0.12
C TYR A 20 4.89 -11.01 -0.18
N ILE A 21 4.39 -10.39 0.87
CA ILE A 21 3.36 -9.35 0.81
C ILE A 21 3.92 -8.08 1.42
N LEU A 22 3.69 -6.93 0.77
CA LEU A 22 3.93 -5.61 1.34
C LEU A 22 2.60 -4.96 1.69
N THR A 23 2.45 -4.50 2.93
CA THR A 23 1.26 -3.74 3.37
C THR A 23 1.66 -2.40 3.95
N ILE A 24 0.91 -1.34 3.60
CA ILE A 24 1.23 0.03 3.99
C ILE A 24 -0.01 0.69 4.57
N ASP A 25 0.10 1.16 5.81
CA ASP A 25 -0.99 1.78 6.56
C ASP A 25 -1.41 3.14 5.98
N GLY A 26 -2.64 3.51 6.30
CA GLY A 26 -3.16 4.87 6.10
C GLY A 26 -2.59 5.86 7.13
N GLY A 27 -2.54 7.16 6.75
CA GLY A 27 -2.03 8.15 7.68
C GLY A 27 -1.81 9.58 7.16
N GLY A 28 -2.30 9.96 6.00
CA GLY A 28 -2.12 11.30 5.42
C GLY A 28 -0.65 11.66 5.26
N MET A 29 -0.23 12.85 5.72
CA MET A 29 1.18 13.30 5.66
C MET A 29 2.17 12.36 6.37
N ARG A 30 1.71 11.52 7.28
CA ARG A 30 2.57 10.52 7.93
C ARG A 30 3.00 9.38 6.99
N GLY A 31 2.51 9.37 5.74
CA GLY A 31 3.05 8.57 4.65
C GLY A 31 4.56 8.78 4.39
N ILE A 32 5.13 9.88 4.88
CA ILE A 32 6.58 10.11 4.91
C ILE A 32 7.30 8.93 5.58
N VAL A 33 6.74 8.36 6.64
CA VAL A 33 7.38 7.28 7.41
C VAL A 33 7.56 6.01 6.56
N PRO A 34 6.50 5.38 6.03
CA PRO A 34 6.67 4.20 5.19
C PRO A 34 7.45 4.48 3.90
N ALA A 35 7.30 5.67 3.28
CA ALA A 35 8.09 6.04 2.11
C ALA A 35 9.60 6.11 2.44
N TYR A 36 9.97 6.68 3.60
CA TYR A 36 11.34 6.71 4.08
C TYR A 36 11.89 5.30 4.36
N ILE A 37 11.10 4.44 5.01
CA ILE A 37 11.51 3.04 5.28
C ILE A 37 11.72 2.27 3.97
N LEU A 38 10.84 2.43 2.98
CA LEU A 38 11.01 1.82 1.66
C LEU A 38 12.26 2.32 0.94
N LYS A 39 12.59 3.62 1.08
CA LYS A 39 13.85 4.17 0.59
C LYS A 39 15.04 3.46 1.24
N LYS A 40 15.04 3.29 2.56
CA LYS A 40 16.12 2.59 3.29
C LYS A 40 16.24 1.12 2.87
N ILE A 41 15.14 0.43 2.68
CA ILE A 41 15.11 -0.95 2.17
C ILE A 41 15.72 -1.02 0.75
N ASN A 42 15.37 -0.07 -0.11
CA ASN A 42 15.90 -0.01 -1.47
C ASN A 42 17.41 0.28 -1.49
N GLU A 43 17.89 1.18 -0.61
CA GLU A 43 19.31 1.43 -0.40
C GLU A 43 20.05 0.15 0.01
N GLU A 44 19.54 -0.56 1.02
CA GLU A 44 20.11 -1.82 1.50
C GLU A 44 20.16 -2.92 0.40
N LEU A 45 19.08 -3.07 -0.37
CA LEU A 45 19.07 -4.02 -1.49
C LEU A 45 20.12 -3.68 -2.54
N LYS A 46 20.31 -2.40 -2.85
CA LYS A 46 21.37 -1.93 -3.77
C LYS A 46 22.78 -2.21 -3.20
N GLU A 47 22.99 -1.99 -1.92
CA GLU A 47 24.26 -2.33 -1.24
C GLU A 47 24.57 -3.83 -1.29
N ARG A 48 23.56 -4.68 -1.26
CA ARG A 48 23.67 -6.15 -1.47
C ARG A 48 23.87 -6.53 -2.93
N GLY A 49 23.98 -5.59 -3.86
CA GLY A 49 24.11 -5.83 -5.29
C GLY A 49 22.80 -6.22 -5.99
N LEU A 50 21.66 -5.95 -5.37
CA LEU A 50 20.33 -6.26 -5.87
C LEU A 50 19.67 -4.98 -6.40
N SER A 51 19.73 -4.74 -7.71
CA SER A 51 19.30 -3.50 -8.37
C SER A 51 17.90 -3.57 -9.01
N ARG A 52 17.14 -4.62 -8.74
CA ARG A 52 15.77 -4.74 -9.29
C ARG A 52 14.83 -3.73 -8.65
N PRO A 53 13.79 -3.27 -9.36
CA PRO A 53 12.75 -2.43 -8.77
C PRO A 53 12.13 -3.08 -7.53
N LEU A 54 11.93 -2.29 -6.47
CA LEU A 54 11.51 -2.80 -5.16
C LEU A 54 10.20 -3.62 -5.21
N TYR A 55 9.22 -3.20 -6.05
CA TYR A 55 7.99 -3.96 -6.21
C TYR A 55 8.19 -5.41 -6.65
N SER A 56 9.24 -5.69 -7.42
CA SER A 56 9.48 -7.02 -8.00
C SER A 56 9.80 -8.10 -6.96
N TYR A 57 10.13 -7.69 -5.74
CA TYR A 57 10.39 -8.61 -4.64
C TYR A 57 9.10 -9.09 -3.94
N PHE A 58 7.95 -8.47 -4.20
CA PHE A 58 6.68 -8.80 -3.55
C PHE A 58 5.71 -9.47 -4.52
N ASP A 59 4.92 -10.41 -4.00
CA ASP A 59 3.86 -11.10 -4.73
C ASP A 59 2.53 -10.33 -4.69
N LEU A 60 2.35 -9.48 -3.66
CA LEU A 60 1.21 -8.59 -3.50
C LEU A 60 1.64 -7.32 -2.77
N VAL A 61 1.17 -6.18 -3.24
CA VAL A 61 1.33 -4.88 -2.57
C VAL A 61 -0.03 -4.30 -2.23
N ALA A 62 -0.23 -3.92 -0.98
CA ALA A 62 -1.51 -3.43 -0.48
C ALA A 62 -1.36 -2.11 0.29
N GLY A 63 -2.30 -1.21 0.11
CA GLY A 63 -2.31 0.06 0.82
C GLY A 63 -3.70 0.51 1.25
N THR A 64 -3.73 1.40 2.23
CA THR A 64 -4.92 2.15 2.63
C THR A 64 -4.60 3.64 2.61
N SER A 65 -5.48 4.48 2.05
CA SER A 65 -5.28 5.94 2.05
C SER A 65 -3.90 6.32 1.49
N THR A 66 -3.10 7.07 2.24
CA THR A 66 -1.73 7.42 1.87
C THR A 66 -0.85 6.19 1.55
N GLY A 67 -1.07 5.07 2.23
CA GLY A 67 -0.39 3.81 1.93
C GLY A 67 -0.70 3.29 0.53
N THR A 68 -1.92 3.54 0.03
CA THR A 68 -2.28 3.25 -1.36
C THR A 68 -1.52 4.12 -2.36
N LEU A 69 -1.36 5.42 -2.07
CA LEU A 69 -0.57 6.30 -2.95
C LEU A 69 0.85 5.75 -3.13
N ILE A 70 1.45 5.27 -2.05
CA ILE A 70 2.77 4.64 -2.08
C ILE A 70 2.72 3.29 -2.83
N ALA A 71 1.73 2.44 -2.53
CA ALA A 71 1.58 1.13 -3.16
C ALA A 71 1.39 1.24 -4.69
N LEU A 72 0.49 2.12 -5.13
CA LEU A 72 0.24 2.39 -6.54
C LEU A 72 1.44 3.05 -7.21
N GLY A 73 2.06 4.05 -6.57
CA GLY A 73 3.25 4.69 -7.10
C GLY A 73 4.43 3.74 -7.24
N LEU A 74 4.57 2.77 -6.31
CA LEU A 74 5.61 1.76 -6.35
C LEU A 74 5.40 0.75 -7.50
N THR A 75 4.15 0.44 -7.84
CA THR A 75 3.79 -0.64 -8.79
C THR A 75 3.30 -0.13 -10.14
N ALA A 76 3.10 1.17 -10.31
CA ALA A 76 2.72 1.77 -11.58
C ALA A 76 3.77 1.50 -12.67
N PRO A 77 3.34 1.31 -13.95
CA PRO A 77 4.27 1.21 -15.06
C PRO A 77 5.05 2.52 -15.21
N ILE A 78 6.37 2.39 -15.31
CA ILE A 78 7.32 3.53 -15.36
C ILE A 78 7.08 4.44 -16.58
N ASP A 79 6.53 3.89 -17.67
CA ASP A 79 6.42 4.57 -18.96
C ASP A 79 5.23 5.53 -19.08
N ASN A 80 4.25 5.48 -18.16
CA ASN A 80 2.95 6.17 -18.30
C ASN A 80 2.74 7.31 -17.28
N LEU A 81 3.78 7.71 -16.55
CA LEU A 81 3.60 8.69 -15.49
C LEU A 81 3.83 10.13 -16.00
N GLY A 82 2.78 10.94 -15.89
CA GLY A 82 2.72 12.31 -16.39
C GLY A 82 3.63 13.34 -15.71
N LEU A 83 4.52 12.92 -14.81
CA LEU A 83 5.48 13.82 -14.19
C LEU A 83 6.44 14.38 -15.20
N LYS A 84 6.60 15.71 -15.20
CA LYS A 84 7.57 16.40 -16.06
C LYS A 84 8.91 15.70 -15.94
N LYS A 85 9.38 15.17 -17.09
CA LYS A 85 10.71 14.60 -17.26
C LYS A 85 11.74 15.66 -16.89
N GLU A 86 12.24 15.65 -15.67
CA GLU A 86 13.59 16.08 -15.43
C GLU A 86 14.45 14.95 -15.99
N GLU A 87 15.46 15.29 -16.80
CA GLU A 87 16.37 14.32 -17.39
C GLU A 87 16.98 13.50 -16.25
N GLY A 88 16.42 12.32 -16.01
CA GLY A 88 16.96 11.36 -15.07
C GLY A 88 18.10 10.60 -15.72
N ASP A 89 18.98 10.03 -14.90
CA ASP A 89 20.08 9.20 -15.36
C ASP A 89 19.57 8.03 -16.19
N ASP A 90 20.25 7.75 -17.32
CA ASP A 90 19.98 6.57 -18.12
C ASP A 90 20.38 5.32 -17.32
N TRP A 91 19.50 4.32 -17.24
CA TRP A 91 19.87 3.02 -16.69
C TRP A 91 20.08 2.02 -17.83
N GLU A 92 21.05 1.14 -17.60
CA GLU A 92 21.36 0.07 -18.54
C GLU A 92 21.43 -1.25 -17.76
N VAL A 93 20.70 -2.26 -18.24
CA VAL A 93 20.91 -3.64 -17.80
C VAL A 93 21.92 -4.25 -18.74
N THR A 94 23.06 -4.64 -18.21
CA THR A 94 24.13 -5.26 -18.99
C THR A 94 24.21 -6.73 -18.64
N GLU A 95 24.12 -7.60 -19.64
CA GLU A 95 24.46 -9.01 -19.50
C GLU A 95 25.86 -9.28 -20.04
N ILE A 96 26.60 -10.16 -19.32
CA ILE A 96 27.89 -10.62 -19.82
C ILE A 96 27.62 -11.74 -20.83
N VAL A 97 27.74 -11.41 -22.11
CA VAL A 97 27.60 -12.38 -23.18
C VAL A 97 28.97 -12.95 -23.54
N GLU A 98 29.11 -14.28 -23.46
CA GLU A 98 30.32 -14.96 -23.90
C GLU A 98 30.32 -15.11 -25.43
N LYS A 99 31.04 -14.25 -26.15
CA LYS A 99 31.30 -14.40 -27.59
C LYS A 99 32.60 -15.14 -27.81
N GLY A 100 32.52 -16.48 -27.93
CA GLY A 100 33.66 -17.36 -28.24
C GLY A 100 34.53 -17.71 -27.04
N ARG A 101 35.47 -18.66 -27.27
CA ARG A 101 36.21 -19.36 -26.22
C ARG A 101 37.08 -18.49 -25.29
N PHE A 102 37.24 -17.19 -25.59
CA PHE A 102 38.14 -16.28 -24.84
C PHE A 102 37.72 -14.81 -24.77
N ARG A 103 36.50 -14.43 -25.18
CA ARG A 103 36.03 -13.02 -25.08
C ARG A 103 34.69 -12.93 -24.35
N LYS A 104 34.71 -12.28 -23.18
CA LYS A 104 33.52 -11.77 -22.52
C LYS A 104 33.27 -10.36 -23.03
N THR A 105 32.13 -10.11 -23.61
CA THR A 105 31.66 -8.78 -23.95
C THR A 105 30.41 -8.48 -23.15
N THR A 106 30.32 -7.29 -22.60
CA THR A 106 29.11 -6.81 -21.95
C THR A 106 28.22 -6.25 -23.04
N GLU A 107 27.05 -6.81 -23.24
CA GLU A 107 26.02 -6.28 -24.14
C GLU A 107 24.91 -5.64 -23.30
N ILE A 108 24.47 -4.46 -23.72
CA ILE A 108 23.33 -3.78 -23.11
C ILE A 108 22.09 -4.51 -23.63
N VAL A 109 21.38 -5.17 -22.73
CA VAL A 109 20.18 -5.97 -23.05
C VAL A 109 18.93 -5.12 -22.96
N GLU A 110 18.93 -4.14 -22.06
CA GLU A 110 17.82 -3.24 -21.84
C GLU A 110 18.30 -1.84 -21.46
N LYS A 111 17.70 -0.82 -22.06
CA LYS A 111 17.97 0.58 -21.75
C LYS A 111 16.67 1.26 -21.37
N GLY A 112 16.74 2.12 -20.37
CA GLY A 112 15.61 2.97 -20.04
C GLY A 112 16.09 4.24 -19.35
N LYS A 113 15.22 5.22 -19.29
CA LYS A 113 15.41 6.36 -18.39
C LYS A 113 14.79 6.02 -17.06
N ILE A 114 15.47 6.36 -15.97
CA ILE A 114 14.90 6.26 -14.61
C ILE A 114 13.80 7.31 -14.56
N GLU A 115 12.57 6.90 -14.86
CA GLU A 115 11.40 7.68 -14.52
C GLU A 115 11.16 7.50 -13.00
N ARG A 116 11.10 8.62 -12.28
CA ARG A 116 11.28 8.67 -10.83
C ARG A 116 10.10 8.18 -9.98
N LEU A 117 9.00 7.72 -10.59
CA LEU A 117 7.91 7.01 -9.88
C LEU A 117 8.21 5.51 -9.86
N GLY A 118 7.83 4.83 -8.81
CA GLY A 118 8.29 3.47 -8.54
C GLY A 118 9.63 3.41 -7.80
N ASP A 119 10.40 4.50 -7.82
CA ASP A 119 11.56 4.66 -6.94
C ASP A 119 11.13 5.22 -5.58
N PRO A 120 11.49 4.56 -4.46
CA PRO A 120 11.11 5.01 -3.12
C PRO A 120 11.55 6.43 -2.74
N GLU A 121 12.64 6.94 -3.34
CA GLU A 121 13.08 8.33 -3.16
C GLU A 121 12.03 9.31 -3.71
N SER A 122 11.56 9.06 -4.92
CA SER A 122 10.53 9.87 -5.57
C SER A 122 9.20 9.81 -4.84
N LEU A 123 8.84 8.64 -4.29
CA LEU A 123 7.66 8.50 -3.44
C LEU A 123 7.76 9.31 -2.16
N LEU A 124 8.94 9.41 -1.55
CA LEU A 124 9.18 10.30 -0.42
C LEU A 124 9.03 11.77 -0.83
N GLY A 125 9.53 12.14 -2.00
CA GLY A 125 9.39 13.48 -2.59
C GLY A 125 7.93 13.92 -2.79
N LEU A 126 6.99 13.00 -3.07
CA LEU A 126 5.57 13.31 -3.16
C LEU A 126 5.04 13.99 -1.89
N TYR A 127 5.54 13.61 -0.72
CA TYR A 127 5.13 14.18 0.56
C TYR A 127 5.95 15.41 0.95
N THR A 128 7.27 15.32 0.82
CA THR A 128 8.17 16.38 1.31
C THR A 128 8.11 17.63 0.46
N GLU A 129 7.85 17.50 -0.85
CA GLU A 129 7.84 18.59 -1.82
C GLU A 129 6.41 18.98 -2.24
N ASN A 130 5.52 17.99 -2.41
CA ASN A 130 4.19 18.19 -2.99
C ASN A 130 3.03 18.10 -1.99
N GLY A 131 3.27 17.74 -0.72
CA GLY A 131 2.21 17.61 0.28
C GLY A 131 1.29 18.83 0.39
N LYS A 132 1.84 20.02 0.19
CA LYS A 132 1.04 21.29 0.17
C LYS A 132 0.06 21.39 -1.00
N LYS A 133 0.27 20.66 -2.10
CA LYS A 133 -0.66 20.66 -3.24
C LYS A 133 -1.93 19.87 -2.93
N ILE A 134 -1.84 18.89 -2.02
CA ILE A 134 -2.96 18.01 -1.66
C ILE A 134 -3.91 18.70 -0.65
N PHE A 135 -3.34 19.33 0.37
CA PHE A 135 -4.10 19.93 1.49
C PHE A 135 -4.22 21.44 1.34
N ILE A 136 -4.91 21.88 0.29
CA ILE A 136 -5.19 23.30 0.06
C ILE A 136 -6.52 23.65 0.75
N PRO A 137 -6.53 24.57 1.74
CA PRO A 137 -7.77 25.02 2.36
C PRO A 137 -8.73 25.62 1.32
N ASP A 138 -10.00 25.28 1.41
CA ASP A 138 -11.04 25.89 0.57
C ASP A 138 -11.24 27.37 0.94
N ASP A 139 -10.40 28.25 0.38
CA ASP A 139 -10.45 29.69 0.56
C ASP A 139 -11.50 30.39 -0.34
N SER A 140 -12.19 29.64 -1.22
CA SER A 140 -13.19 30.20 -2.17
C SER A 140 -14.41 30.81 -1.49
N LYS A 141 -14.57 30.62 -0.17
CA LYS A 141 -15.69 31.12 0.65
C LYS A 141 -15.44 32.51 1.30
N GLY A 142 -14.61 33.33 0.71
CA GLY A 142 -14.24 34.65 1.27
C GLY A 142 -15.39 35.59 1.60
N LEU A 143 -16.54 35.52 0.94
CA LEU A 143 -17.73 36.35 1.20
C LEU A 143 -18.73 35.73 2.18
N TRP A 144 -18.63 34.41 2.44
CA TRP A 144 -19.55 33.68 3.33
C TRP A 144 -19.03 33.50 4.75
N LYS A 145 -17.95 34.18 5.11
CA LYS A 145 -17.34 34.09 6.47
C LYS A 145 -18.32 34.48 7.61
N ILE A 146 -19.39 35.23 7.33
CA ILE A 146 -20.32 35.69 8.37
C ILE A 146 -21.47 34.69 8.61
N VAL A 147 -21.89 33.94 7.59
CA VAL A 147 -22.91 32.88 7.70
C VAL A 147 -22.25 31.54 8.01
N GLY A 148 -20.96 31.42 7.72
CA GLY A 148 -20.19 30.17 7.66
C GLY A 148 -19.70 29.57 8.99
N LYS A 149 -19.96 30.19 10.17
CA LYS A 149 -19.58 29.53 11.43
C LYS A 149 -20.43 28.30 11.75
N MET A 150 -21.65 28.25 11.27
CA MET A 150 -22.53 27.08 11.43
C MET A 150 -22.37 26.06 10.28
N SER A 151 -22.02 26.51 9.06
CA SER A 151 -21.74 25.65 7.90
C SER A 151 -20.40 24.94 7.99
N LYS A 152 -19.39 25.51 8.66
CA LYS A 152 -18.10 24.85 8.93
C LYS A 152 -18.18 23.65 9.86
N MET A 153 -19.28 23.46 10.55
CA MET A 153 -19.53 22.26 11.39
C MET A 153 -20.06 21.06 10.60
N LEU A 154 -20.47 21.27 9.33
CA LEU A 154 -21.16 20.26 8.52
C LEU A 154 -20.58 20.08 7.09
N GLY A 155 -19.46 20.72 6.76
CA GLY A 155 -18.82 20.60 5.43
C GLY A 155 -17.41 20.00 5.49
N ASP A 156 -16.97 19.49 4.35
CA ASP A 156 -15.61 18.99 4.20
C ASP A 156 -14.58 20.09 4.41
N LYS A 157 -13.42 19.73 4.96
CA LYS A 157 -12.35 20.68 5.30
C LYS A 157 -11.63 21.20 4.07
N TYR A 158 -11.49 20.34 3.05
CA TYR A 158 -10.74 20.62 1.83
C TYR A 158 -11.62 20.44 0.60
N ASP A 159 -11.32 21.23 -0.44
CA ASP A 159 -11.80 20.98 -1.78
C ASP A 159 -11.11 19.71 -2.34
N THR A 160 -11.86 18.90 -3.06
CA THR A 160 -11.34 17.69 -3.68
C THR A 160 -10.53 17.95 -4.94
N VAL A 161 -10.79 19.09 -5.62
CA VAL A 161 -10.15 19.42 -6.91
C VAL A 161 -8.63 19.41 -6.83
N PRO A 162 -7.95 20.02 -5.83
CA PRO A 162 -6.51 19.97 -5.72
C PRO A 162 -5.95 18.55 -5.59
N LEU A 163 -6.62 17.68 -4.80
CA LEU A 163 -6.26 16.28 -4.68
C LEU A 163 -6.42 15.55 -6.02
N GLU A 164 -7.54 15.76 -6.70
CA GLU A 164 -7.83 15.13 -7.99
C GLU A 164 -6.82 15.57 -9.08
N MET A 165 -6.49 16.86 -9.14
CA MET A 165 -5.45 17.37 -10.03
C MET A 165 -4.08 16.76 -9.73
N PHE A 166 -3.72 16.64 -8.46
CA PHE A 166 -2.48 15.99 -8.05
C PHE A 166 -2.45 14.51 -8.46
N LEU A 167 -3.54 13.78 -8.25
CA LEU A 167 -3.64 12.37 -8.64
C LEU A 167 -3.60 12.19 -10.16
N ASP A 168 -4.16 13.14 -10.91
CA ASP A 168 -4.08 13.18 -12.37
C ASP A 168 -2.65 13.48 -12.85
N GLU A 169 -1.96 14.43 -12.20
CA GLU A 169 -0.54 14.74 -12.48
C GLU A 169 0.35 13.50 -12.25
N VAL A 170 0.06 12.72 -11.18
CA VAL A 170 0.87 11.57 -10.76
C VAL A 170 0.57 10.31 -11.58
N PHE A 171 -0.69 9.97 -11.77
CA PHE A 171 -1.11 8.67 -12.32
C PHE A 171 -1.71 8.75 -13.73
N GLY A 172 -2.13 9.94 -14.19
CA GLY A 172 -2.78 10.13 -15.48
C GLY A 172 -3.93 9.14 -15.69
N ASP A 173 -4.01 8.60 -16.91
CA ASP A 173 -5.03 7.62 -17.32
C ASP A 173 -4.56 6.16 -17.21
N THR A 174 -3.52 5.89 -16.40
CA THR A 174 -3.02 4.54 -16.19
C THR A 174 -4.07 3.67 -15.52
N LEU A 175 -4.36 2.52 -16.12
CA LEU A 175 -5.31 1.54 -15.57
C LEU A 175 -4.71 0.84 -14.34
N LEU A 176 -5.56 0.51 -13.37
CA LEU A 176 -5.15 -0.27 -12.22
C LEU A 176 -4.62 -1.66 -12.63
N SER A 177 -5.17 -2.25 -13.71
CA SER A 177 -4.72 -3.52 -14.28
C SER A 177 -3.30 -3.48 -14.85
N GLU A 178 -2.74 -2.30 -15.10
CA GLU A 178 -1.36 -2.14 -15.60
C GLU A 178 -0.31 -2.20 -14.49
N ALA A 179 -0.71 -2.28 -13.21
CA ALA A 179 0.23 -2.44 -12.11
C ALA A 179 1.17 -3.64 -12.33
N ARG A 180 2.46 -3.45 -12.10
CA ARG A 180 3.53 -4.41 -12.40
C ARG A 180 3.47 -5.70 -11.58
N VAL A 181 2.84 -5.64 -10.40
CA VAL A 181 2.57 -6.79 -9.54
C VAL A 181 1.13 -6.67 -9.02
N PRO A 182 0.52 -7.74 -8.55
CA PRO A 182 -0.77 -7.68 -7.87
C PRO A 182 -0.77 -6.57 -6.82
N THR A 183 -1.64 -5.58 -7.02
CA THR A 183 -1.71 -4.39 -6.17
C THR A 183 -3.15 -4.15 -5.79
N MET A 184 -3.38 -3.81 -4.52
CA MET A 184 -4.71 -3.54 -4.01
C MET A 184 -4.79 -2.28 -3.16
N ALA A 185 -5.96 -1.64 -3.23
CA ALA A 185 -6.31 -0.48 -2.43
C ALA A 185 -7.60 -0.75 -1.66
N VAL A 186 -7.59 -0.42 -0.36
CA VAL A 186 -8.77 -0.59 0.49
C VAL A 186 -9.57 0.70 0.56
N SER A 187 -10.89 0.59 0.37
CA SER A 187 -11.85 1.67 0.54
C SER A 187 -13.09 1.16 1.28
N THR A 188 -13.94 2.07 1.72
CA THR A 188 -15.21 1.76 2.39
C THR A 188 -16.37 2.17 1.49
N ASN A 189 -17.23 1.23 1.10
CA ASN A 189 -18.46 1.53 0.38
C ASN A 189 -19.57 1.89 1.38
N VAL A 190 -19.97 3.16 1.40
CA VAL A 190 -20.98 3.64 2.34
C VAL A 190 -22.39 3.30 1.91
N SER A 191 -22.65 3.04 0.61
CA SER A 191 -23.96 2.64 0.12
C SER A 191 -24.37 1.25 0.64
N GLY A 192 -23.41 0.32 0.74
CA GLY A 192 -23.63 -1.03 1.25
C GLY A 192 -23.10 -1.27 2.66
N CYS A 193 -22.45 -0.29 3.30
CA CYS A 193 -21.73 -0.43 4.57
C CYS A 193 -20.74 -1.62 4.55
N THR A 194 -20.01 -1.78 3.44
CA THR A 194 -19.09 -2.89 3.20
C THR A 194 -17.69 -2.39 2.87
N SER A 195 -16.72 -3.30 2.90
CA SER A 195 -15.41 -3.02 2.29
C SER A 195 -15.53 -3.00 0.78
N TYR A 196 -14.78 -2.11 0.13
CA TYR A 196 -14.53 -2.13 -1.30
C TYR A 196 -13.02 -2.22 -1.53
N ILE A 197 -12.60 -3.26 -2.23
CA ILE A 197 -11.19 -3.51 -2.49
C ILE A 197 -10.95 -3.38 -3.98
N PHE A 198 -10.21 -2.36 -4.37
CA PHE A 198 -9.68 -2.25 -5.72
C PHE A 198 -8.55 -3.26 -5.89
N ARG A 199 -8.61 -4.05 -6.96
CA ARG A 199 -7.64 -5.12 -7.26
C ARG A 199 -7.11 -4.93 -8.67
N SER A 200 -5.79 -4.95 -8.84
CA SER A 200 -5.20 -4.80 -10.18
C SER A 200 -5.48 -6.00 -11.10
N TRP A 201 -5.76 -7.17 -10.55
CA TRP A 201 -6.10 -8.38 -11.28
C TRP A 201 -7.58 -8.54 -11.59
N ASP A 202 -8.40 -7.69 -11.01
CA ASP A 202 -9.86 -7.63 -11.18
C ASP A 202 -10.28 -6.16 -11.03
N SER A 203 -9.89 -5.35 -12.03
CA SER A 203 -9.86 -3.90 -11.85
C SER A 203 -11.14 -3.19 -12.28
N HIS A 204 -12.09 -3.89 -12.91
CA HIS A 204 -13.33 -3.31 -13.45
C HIS A 204 -13.08 -2.04 -14.29
N GLY A 205 -11.90 -1.95 -14.91
CA GLY A 205 -11.50 -0.80 -15.73
C GLY A 205 -11.18 0.48 -14.94
N PHE A 206 -11.01 0.41 -13.63
CA PHE A 206 -10.62 1.58 -12.82
C PHE A 206 -9.20 2.04 -13.14
N LEU A 207 -9.03 3.36 -13.06
CA LEU A 207 -7.73 4.01 -13.15
C LEU A 207 -7.03 4.02 -11.77
N LEU A 208 -5.69 4.09 -11.76
CA LEU A 208 -4.92 4.25 -10.53
C LEU A 208 -5.38 5.46 -9.72
N ARG A 209 -5.60 6.61 -10.39
CA ARG A 209 -6.08 7.84 -9.75
C ARG A 209 -7.48 7.71 -9.13
N GLU A 210 -8.37 6.89 -9.70
CA GLU A 210 -9.70 6.64 -9.14
C GLU A 210 -9.62 5.80 -7.85
N ALA A 211 -8.82 4.74 -7.86
CA ALA A 211 -8.56 3.95 -6.66
C ALA A 211 -7.90 4.80 -5.56
N ALA A 212 -6.89 5.61 -5.92
CA ALA A 212 -6.22 6.53 -5.01
C ALA A 212 -7.19 7.57 -4.43
N ARG A 213 -8.08 8.15 -5.27
CA ARG A 213 -9.10 9.13 -4.86
C ARG A 213 -10.10 8.53 -3.86
N ALA A 214 -10.58 7.32 -4.13
CA ALA A 214 -11.53 6.63 -3.26
C ALA A 214 -10.96 6.34 -1.88
N THR A 215 -9.78 5.72 -1.85
CA THR A 215 -9.12 5.33 -0.59
C THR A 215 -8.67 6.53 0.26
N SER A 216 -8.48 7.70 -0.37
CA SER A 216 -8.06 8.96 0.30
C SER A 216 -9.21 9.89 0.67
N ALA A 217 -10.47 9.47 0.46
CA ALA A 217 -11.67 10.25 0.81
C ALA A 217 -11.96 10.21 2.32
N ALA A 218 -11.02 10.70 3.13
CA ALA A 218 -11.15 10.69 4.59
C ALA A 218 -12.32 11.55 5.04
N PRO A 219 -13.31 11.00 5.77
CA PRO A 219 -14.45 11.76 6.28
C PRO A 219 -14.01 13.01 7.05
N THR A 220 -14.73 14.08 6.89
CA THR A 220 -14.42 15.43 7.41
C THR A 220 -13.29 16.17 6.71
N TYR A 221 -12.43 15.48 5.96
CA TYR A 221 -11.36 16.10 5.15
C TYR A 221 -11.80 16.31 3.71
N PHE A 222 -12.32 15.28 3.07
CA PHE A 222 -12.72 15.29 1.67
C PHE A 222 -14.11 14.67 1.47
N ALA A 223 -14.82 15.13 0.46
CA ALA A 223 -16.09 14.54 0.05
C ALA A 223 -15.89 13.07 -0.41
N PRO A 224 -16.90 12.22 -0.21
CA PRO A 224 -16.89 10.86 -0.74
C PRO A 224 -16.60 10.84 -2.25
N ALA A 225 -15.85 9.84 -2.69
CA ALA A 225 -15.63 9.59 -4.10
C ALA A 225 -16.85 8.83 -4.68
N VAL A 226 -17.37 9.31 -5.81
CA VAL A 226 -18.53 8.70 -6.46
C VAL A 226 -18.12 8.23 -7.85
N PHE A 227 -18.27 6.93 -8.11
CA PHE A 227 -17.95 6.30 -9.38
C PHE A 227 -19.13 5.46 -9.87
N ILE A 228 -19.13 5.14 -11.17
CA ILE A 228 -19.93 4.08 -11.74
C ILE A 228 -18.97 2.92 -12.01
N ASP A 229 -19.23 1.77 -11.44
CA ASP A 229 -18.51 0.54 -11.76
C ASP A 229 -18.77 0.19 -13.23
N ARG A 230 -17.71 0.05 -14.02
CA ARG A 230 -17.82 -0.09 -15.49
C ARG A 230 -18.29 -1.48 -15.93
N GLU A 231 -18.26 -2.46 -15.04
CA GLU A 231 -18.73 -3.83 -15.34
C GLU A 231 -20.15 -4.05 -14.85
N THR A 232 -20.49 -3.54 -13.66
CA THR A 232 -21.79 -3.79 -13.03
C THR A 232 -22.79 -2.65 -13.26
N ASP A 233 -22.33 -1.49 -13.77
CA ASP A 233 -23.12 -0.24 -13.90
C ASP A 233 -23.67 0.28 -12.54
N GLU A 234 -23.13 -0.22 -11.44
CA GLU A 234 -23.53 0.20 -10.10
C GLU A 234 -22.88 1.52 -9.69
N LYS A 235 -23.64 2.36 -9.00
CA LYS A 235 -23.13 3.57 -8.40
C LYS A 235 -22.43 3.25 -7.08
N LEU A 236 -21.14 3.48 -7.03
CA LEU A 236 -20.31 3.34 -5.85
C LEU A 236 -20.14 4.69 -5.16
N THR A 237 -20.37 4.74 -3.86
CA THR A 237 -20.05 5.90 -3.01
C THR A 237 -19.03 5.46 -1.98
N LEU A 238 -17.78 5.89 -2.18
CA LEU A 238 -16.61 5.37 -1.48
C LEU A 238 -15.98 6.43 -0.59
N ILE A 239 -15.57 6.02 0.60
CA ILE A 239 -14.78 6.82 1.53
C ILE A 239 -13.48 6.11 1.89
N ASP A 240 -12.59 6.78 2.61
CA ASP A 240 -11.29 6.27 3.03
C ASP A 240 -11.39 4.86 3.66
N GLY A 241 -10.49 4.00 3.24
CA GLY A 241 -10.38 2.64 3.77
C GLY A 241 -9.95 2.58 5.23
N GLY A 242 -9.36 3.65 5.76
CA GLY A 242 -8.99 3.75 7.18
C GLY A 242 -10.16 3.61 8.15
N MET A 243 -11.39 3.76 7.66
CA MET A 243 -12.61 3.51 8.45
C MET A 243 -12.79 2.03 8.80
N ILE A 244 -12.31 1.11 7.97
CA ILE A 244 -12.51 -0.35 8.17
C ILE A 244 -11.20 -1.12 8.33
N ALA A 245 -10.15 -0.71 7.63
CA ALA A 245 -8.85 -1.37 7.63
C ALA A 245 -7.71 -0.36 7.39
N ASN A 246 -7.41 0.47 8.40
CA ASN A 246 -6.28 1.41 8.30
C ASN A 246 -4.96 0.67 8.08
N ASN A 247 -4.78 -0.50 8.71
CA ASN A 247 -3.76 -1.47 8.34
C ASN A 247 -4.40 -2.52 7.42
N PRO A 248 -4.01 -2.60 6.14
CA PRO A 248 -4.62 -3.51 5.18
C PRO A 248 -4.17 -4.98 5.31
N ILE A 249 -3.41 -5.33 6.34
CA ILE A 249 -2.74 -6.64 6.47
C ILE A 249 -3.68 -7.83 6.34
N LEU A 250 -4.86 -7.79 6.99
CA LEU A 250 -5.83 -8.89 6.93
C LEU A 250 -6.46 -8.99 5.53
N ALA A 251 -6.83 -7.85 4.95
CA ALA A 251 -7.38 -7.81 3.60
C ALA A 251 -6.35 -8.34 2.58
N ALA A 252 -5.09 -7.92 2.71
CA ALA A 252 -3.99 -8.38 1.87
C ALA A 252 -3.74 -9.89 2.01
N TYR A 253 -3.76 -10.41 3.23
CA TYR A 253 -3.63 -11.84 3.49
C TYR A 253 -4.78 -12.65 2.85
N ILE A 254 -6.03 -12.19 3.02
CA ILE A 254 -7.20 -12.84 2.42
C ILE A 254 -7.08 -12.88 0.89
N GLU A 255 -6.70 -11.78 0.26
CA GLU A 255 -6.53 -11.72 -1.20
C GLU A 255 -5.33 -12.54 -1.67
N ALA A 256 -4.21 -12.53 -0.93
CA ALA A 256 -3.06 -13.39 -1.23
C ALA A 256 -3.42 -14.88 -1.17
N ARG A 257 -4.24 -15.29 -0.20
CA ARG A 257 -4.76 -16.67 -0.11
C ARG A 257 -5.61 -17.08 -1.32
N LYS A 258 -6.35 -16.14 -1.90
CA LYS A 258 -7.15 -16.39 -3.12
C LYS A 258 -6.25 -16.48 -4.36
N LEU A 259 -5.25 -15.61 -4.46
CA LEU A 259 -4.31 -15.57 -5.58
C LEU A 259 -3.33 -16.77 -5.57
N TYR A 260 -2.93 -17.20 -4.40
CA TYR A 260 -1.89 -18.23 -4.20
C TYR A 260 -2.35 -19.32 -3.23
N PRO A 261 -3.40 -20.08 -3.57
CA PRO A 261 -4.01 -21.04 -2.65
C PRO A 261 -3.08 -22.20 -2.24
N ASP A 262 -2.08 -22.48 -3.08
CA ASP A 262 -1.13 -23.58 -2.87
C ASP A 262 0.12 -23.16 -2.09
N ALA A 263 0.23 -21.88 -1.71
CA ALA A 263 1.37 -21.40 -0.93
C ALA A 263 1.37 -22.01 0.48
N ASP A 264 2.54 -22.50 0.89
CA ASP A 264 2.75 -23.10 2.21
C ASP A 264 2.90 -22.02 3.31
N GLU A 265 3.47 -20.86 2.94
CA GLU A 265 3.79 -19.76 3.87
C GLU A 265 3.54 -18.39 3.22
N TYR A 266 3.16 -17.42 4.08
CA TYR A 266 3.02 -16.01 3.72
C TYR A 266 3.87 -15.16 4.66
N LYS A 267 4.78 -14.38 4.09
CA LYS A 267 5.64 -13.44 4.83
C LYS A 267 5.23 -12.02 4.49
N ILE A 268 4.87 -11.25 5.50
CA ILE A 268 4.27 -9.93 5.33
C ILE A 268 5.18 -8.87 5.91
N LEU A 269 5.68 -7.97 5.07
CA LEU A 269 6.29 -6.72 5.51
C LEU A 269 5.17 -5.69 5.67
N SER A 270 4.92 -5.26 6.90
CA SER A 270 3.84 -4.34 7.23
C SER A 270 4.39 -3.02 7.75
N LEU A 271 4.15 -1.93 7.01
CA LEU A 271 4.71 -0.62 7.30
C LEU A 271 3.66 0.30 7.93
N SER A 272 3.98 0.83 9.10
CA SER A 272 3.16 1.80 9.83
C SER A 272 3.43 3.23 9.38
N THR A 273 2.47 4.11 9.63
CA THR A 273 2.60 5.56 9.52
C THR A 273 2.94 6.22 10.87
N ALA A 274 3.53 5.48 11.82
CA ALA A 274 3.91 5.95 13.15
C ALA A 274 2.79 6.65 13.91
N SER A 275 1.56 6.16 13.79
CA SER A 275 0.43 6.71 14.56
C SER A 275 0.68 6.51 16.05
N PRO A 276 0.64 7.59 16.86
CA PRO A 276 0.77 7.42 18.30
C PRO A 276 -0.39 6.57 18.83
N PRO A 277 -0.19 5.83 19.93
CA PRO A 277 -1.28 5.12 20.59
C PRO A 277 -2.45 6.04 20.87
N CYS A 278 -3.67 5.58 20.59
CA CYS A 278 -4.87 6.31 20.93
C CYS A 278 -5.15 6.16 22.43
N ILE A 279 -4.68 7.11 23.22
CA ILE A 279 -4.99 7.19 24.65
C ILE A 279 -6.09 8.23 24.81
N LEU A 280 -7.24 7.80 25.31
CA LEU A 280 -8.38 8.67 25.60
C LEU A 280 -8.55 8.77 27.13
N HIS A 281 -8.72 9.98 27.59
CA HIS A 281 -9.03 10.31 28.98
C HIS A 281 -10.50 10.74 29.06
N PRO A 282 -11.45 9.81 29.31
CA PRO A 282 -12.89 10.09 29.27
C PRO A 282 -13.31 11.26 30.17
N GLU A 283 -12.62 11.45 31.27
CA GLU A 283 -12.84 12.54 32.22
C GLU A 283 -12.53 13.95 31.66
N GLU A 284 -11.78 14.04 30.56
CA GLU A 284 -11.44 15.29 29.91
C GLU A 284 -12.49 15.74 28.87
N TYR A 285 -13.42 14.84 28.47
CA TYR A 285 -14.40 15.10 27.44
C TYR A 285 -15.73 15.53 28.03
N VAL A 286 -16.07 16.79 27.80
CA VAL A 286 -17.25 17.43 28.38
C VAL A 286 -18.49 17.26 27.50
N THR A 287 -18.32 17.01 26.18
CA THR A 287 -19.43 16.97 25.24
C THR A 287 -19.47 15.69 24.41
N ASN A 288 -20.69 15.29 23.99
CA ASN A 288 -20.88 14.16 23.08
C ASN A 288 -20.19 14.35 21.71
N ILE A 289 -20.01 15.61 21.28
CA ILE A 289 -19.33 15.93 20.01
C ILE A 289 -17.83 15.66 20.11
N GLU A 290 -17.21 15.98 21.23
CA GLU A 290 -15.80 15.66 21.48
C GLU A 290 -15.61 14.14 21.52
N TRP A 291 -16.48 13.41 22.21
CA TRP A 291 -16.49 11.97 22.19
C TRP A 291 -16.56 11.40 20.77
N LEU A 292 -17.50 11.88 19.95
CA LEU A 292 -17.67 11.41 18.57
C LEU A 292 -16.40 11.62 17.73
N SER A 293 -15.70 12.75 17.93
CA SER A 293 -14.43 13.01 17.24
C SER A 293 -13.31 12.03 17.58
N HIS A 294 -13.35 11.45 18.78
CA HIS A 294 -12.36 10.49 19.27
C HIS A 294 -12.73 9.03 19.01
N LEU A 295 -14.02 8.71 18.84
CA LEU A 295 -14.49 7.34 18.58
C LEU A 295 -13.84 6.73 17.33
N THR A 296 -13.72 7.49 16.25
CA THR A 296 -13.08 7.02 15.02
C THR A 296 -11.62 6.63 15.24
N SER A 297 -10.88 7.44 16.01
CA SER A 297 -9.48 7.15 16.35
C SER A 297 -9.37 5.92 17.25
N ALA A 298 -10.23 5.81 18.25
CA ALA A 298 -10.27 4.65 19.16
C ALA A 298 -10.62 3.36 18.41
N TYR A 299 -11.65 3.42 17.56
CA TYR A 299 -12.06 2.30 16.72
C TYR A 299 -10.94 1.85 15.79
N SER A 300 -10.34 2.78 15.05
CA SER A 300 -9.25 2.47 14.11
C SER A 300 -8.05 1.84 14.83
N SER A 301 -7.69 2.37 16.00
CA SER A 301 -6.57 1.85 16.80
C SER A 301 -6.85 0.45 17.33
N ALA A 302 -8.05 0.23 17.89
CA ALA A 302 -8.45 -1.08 18.43
C ALA A 302 -8.58 -2.13 17.29
N ASN A 303 -9.19 -1.75 16.18
CA ASN A 303 -9.32 -2.62 14.99
C ASN A 303 -7.94 -3.02 14.44
N MET A 304 -7.00 -2.08 14.36
CA MET A 304 -5.64 -2.36 13.90
C MET A 304 -4.95 -3.40 14.80
N ASN A 305 -5.05 -3.24 16.11
CA ASN A 305 -4.40 -4.15 17.06
C ASN A 305 -4.95 -5.57 16.94
N ILE A 306 -6.29 -5.74 17.00
CA ILE A 306 -6.91 -7.07 16.90
C ILE A 306 -6.68 -7.72 15.55
N THR A 307 -6.63 -6.92 14.49
CA THR A 307 -6.34 -7.40 13.13
C THR A 307 -4.90 -7.93 13.03
N LEU A 308 -3.94 -7.20 13.57
CA LEU A 308 -2.53 -7.60 13.57
C LEU A 308 -2.33 -8.88 14.38
N GLU A 309 -2.81 -8.92 15.63
CA GLU A 309 -2.76 -10.11 16.48
C GLU A 309 -3.44 -11.31 15.82
N GLY A 310 -4.59 -11.07 15.16
CA GLY A 310 -5.30 -12.11 14.40
C GLY A 310 -4.47 -12.70 13.30
N VAL A 311 -3.82 -11.87 12.47
CA VAL A 311 -2.98 -12.34 11.34
C VAL A 311 -1.72 -13.04 11.85
N GLU A 312 -1.05 -12.51 12.89
CA GLU A 312 0.14 -13.12 13.51
C GLU A 312 -0.15 -14.49 14.13
N SER A 313 -1.40 -14.73 14.56
CA SER A 313 -1.81 -16.03 15.11
C SER A 313 -2.02 -17.12 14.07
N ILE A 314 -2.05 -16.78 12.77
CA ILE A 314 -2.32 -17.74 11.69
C ILE A 314 -1.08 -18.58 11.41
N LYS A 315 -1.24 -19.89 11.47
CA LYS A 315 -0.15 -20.82 11.15
C LYS A 315 0.31 -20.64 9.69
N GLY A 316 1.63 -20.51 9.50
CA GLY A 316 2.22 -20.30 8.17
C GLY A 316 2.21 -18.83 7.73
N VAL A 317 1.88 -17.91 8.64
CA VAL A 317 2.03 -16.48 8.43
C VAL A 317 3.10 -15.95 9.35
N GLU A 318 4.00 -15.15 8.79
CA GLU A 318 5.03 -14.41 9.51
C GLU A 318 4.91 -12.93 9.17
N VAL A 319 4.92 -12.07 10.18
CA VAL A 319 4.75 -10.63 10.02
C VAL A 319 6.00 -9.90 10.50
N CYS A 320 6.65 -9.16 9.60
CA CYS A 320 7.63 -8.15 9.94
C CYS A 320 6.91 -6.79 10.00
N ARG A 321 6.42 -6.42 11.17
CA ARG A 321 5.78 -5.13 11.40
C ARG A 321 6.82 -4.09 11.76
N VAL A 322 7.00 -3.08 10.89
CA VAL A 322 7.84 -1.91 11.16
C VAL A 322 6.97 -0.84 11.79
N TRP A 323 7.06 -0.73 13.10
CA TRP A 323 6.22 0.16 13.90
C TRP A 323 6.86 0.45 15.26
N GLU A 324 7.03 1.74 15.53
CA GLU A 324 7.32 2.22 16.89
C GLU A 324 6.58 3.53 17.14
N PRO A 325 6.02 3.74 18.33
CA PRO A 325 5.36 5.00 18.70
C PRO A 325 6.40 6.07 19.05
N VAL A 326 7.17 6.53 18.08
CA VAL A 326 8.29 7.44 18.30
C VAL A 326 7.87 8.91 18.28
N LEU A 327 6.65 9.20 17.80
CA LEU A 327 6.18 10.58 17.76
C LEU A 327 5.79 11.04 19.18
N GLU A 328 6.57 11.95 19.73
CA GLU A 328 6.29 12.59 21.02
C GLU A 328 5.03 13.46 20.98
N LYS A 329 4.68 13.97 19.81
CA LYS A 329 3.49 14.80 19.59
C LYS A 329 2.66 14.25 18.44
N LYS A 330 1.34 14.32 18.59
CA LYS A 330 0.39 13.96 17.52
C LYS A 330 0.53 14.94 16.36
N ILE A 331 1.07 14.48 15.23
CA ILE A 331 1.09 15.23 13.97
C ILE A 331 -0.25 14.98 13.27
N LYS A 332 -0.93 16.05 12.85
CA LYS A 332 -2.20 15.95 12.12
C LYS A 332 -1.98 15.31 10.76
N LEU A 333 -3.02 14.66 10.23
CA LEU A 333 -2.98 13.99 8.93
C LEU A 333 -2.68 14.94 7.76
N ASP A 334 -2.97 16.21 7.94
CA ASP A 334 -2.91 17.28 6.95
C ASP A 334 -1.85 18.36 7.28
N ASP A 335 -0.96 18.08 8.23
CA ASP A 335 0.08 19.05 8.62
C ASP A 335 1.26 19.00 7.65
N THR A 336 1.28 19.96 6.74
CA THR A 336 2.32 20.14 5.71
C THR A 336 3.39 21.15 6.11
N SER A 337 3.46 21.54 7.39
CA SER A 337 4.50 22.46 7.89
C SER A 337 5.89 21.84 7.78
N LYS A 338 6.89 22.69 7.62
CA LYS A 338 8.29 22.23 7.58
C LYS A 338 8.68 21.51 8.87
N GLU A 339 8.15 21.97 9.99
CA GLU A 339 8.36 21.40 11.32
C GLU A 339 7.77 20.00 11.43
N ALA A 340 6.56 19.79 10.92
CA ALA A 340 5.93 18.48 10.89
C ALA A 340 6.69 17.51 9.98
N ILE A 341 7.09 17.95 8.78
CA ILE A 341 7.89 17.13 7.85
C ILE A 341 9.22 16.75 8.49
N ALA A 342 9.93 17.69 9.10
CA ALA A 342 11.19 17.41 9.78
C ALA A 342 11.04 16.42 10.94
N SER A 343 9.98 16.57 11.75
CA SER A 343 9.66 15.64 12.83
C SER A 343 9.32 14.23 12.33
N LEU A 344 8.62 14.13 11.19
CA LEU A 344 8.31 12.83 10.58
C LEU A 344 9.55 12.15 10.02
N LEU A 345 10.46 12.90 9.39
CA LEU A 345 11.74 12.36 8.91
C LEU A 345 12.63 11.89 10.06
N GLU A 346 12.70 12.65 11.15
CA GLU A 346 13.43 12.24 12.35
C GLU A 346 12.84 10.98 12.99
N ALA A 347 11.51 10.92 13.11
CA ALA A 347 10.81 9.72 13.58
C ALA A 347 11.07 8.51 12.68
N SER A 348 11.07 8.72 11.36
CA SER A 348 11.37 7.66 10.38
C SER A 348 12.76 7.08 10.56
N GLN A 349 13.76 7.94 10.81
CA GLN A 349 15.13 7.49 11.07
C GLN A 349 15.21 6.71 12.38
N LYS A 350 14.53 7.16 13.44
CA LYS A 350 14.50 6.43 14.74
C LYS A 350 13.85 5.04 14.57
N ILE A 351 12.73 4.97 13.86
CA ILE A 351 12.06 3.68 13.57
C ILE A 351 12.98 2.76 12.78
N TRP A 352 13.65 3.29 11.74
CA TRP A 352 14.62 2.51 10.99
C TRP A 352 15.73 1.94 11.87
N ASP A 353 16.34 2.78 12.72
CA ASP A 353 17.45 2.35 13.59
C ASP A 353 17.03 1.29 14.60
N GLN A 354 15.77 1.30 15.03
CA GLN A 354 15.20 0.29 15.94
C GLN A 354 14.85 -1.01 15.23
N ASP A 355 14.28 -0.94 14.03
CA ASP A 355 13.71 -2.10 13.34
C ASP A 355 14.60 -2.69 12.25
N LYS A 356 15.70 -2.02 11.85
CA LYS A 356 16.52 -2.43 10.69
C LYS A 356 17.00 -3.88 10.77
N GLU A 357 17.37 -4.38 11.94
CA GLU A 357 17.84 -5.77 12.09
C GLU A 357 16.74 -6.78 11.76
N ARG A 358 15.48 -6.51 12.17
CA ARG A 358 14.33 -7.35 11.79
C ARG A 358 14.05 -7.27 10.30
N VAL A 359 14.16 -6.06 9.74
CA VAL A 359 14.00 -5.85 8.29
C VAL A 359 15.10 -6.58 7.53
N TYR A 360 16.35 -6.56 7.99
CA TYR A 360 17.45 -7.28 7.35
C TYR A 360 17.21 -8.79 7.34
N LEU A 361 16.73 -9.38 8.45
CA LEU A 361 16.35 -10.79 8.49
C LEU A 361 15.24 -11.11 7.48
N PHE A 362 14.23 -10.25 7.39
CA PHE A 362 13.18 -10.40 6.38
C PHE A 362 13.73 -10.33 4.95
N LEU A 363 14.65 -9.38 4.67
CA LEU A 363 15.29 -9.23 3.38
C LEU A 363 16.20 -10.41 3.02
N ASP A 364 16.89 -11.01 3.99
CA ASP A 364 17.70 -12.22 3.77
C ASP A 364 16.84 -13.35 3.23
N GLU A 365 15.67 -13.56 3.80
CA GLU A 365 14.73 -14.58 3.34
C GLU A 365 14.07 -14.22 2.01
N LEU A 366 13.66 -12.95 1.85
CA LEU A 366 13.06 -12.42 0.63
C LEU A 366 13.98 -12.63 -0.59
N THR A 367 15.27 -12.44 -0.40
CA THR A 367 16.29 -12.51 -1.46
C THR A 367 16.88 -13.88 -1.65
N ALA A 368 16.75 -14.79 -0.68
CA ALA A 368 17.19 -16.18 -0.78
C ALA A 368 16.36 -17.01 -1.80
N SER A 369 15.14 -16.54 -2.11
CA SER A 369 14.30 -17.20 -3.12
C SER A 369 14.51 -16.54 -4.49
N PRO A 370 14.79 -17.32 -5.56
CA PRO A 370 15.00 -16.76 -6.89
C PRO A 370 13.76 -16.01 -7.38
N VAL A 371 13.90 -14.71 -7.63
CA VAL A 371 12.79 -13.87 -8.14
C VAL A 371 12.32 -14.35 -9.53
N GLY A 372 13.22 -14.96 -10.32
CA GLY A 372 12.89 -15.49 -11.64
C GLY A 372 11.83 -16.59 -11.63
N ASP A 373 11.78 -17.40 -10.58
CA ASP A 373 10.77 -18.46 -10.46
C ASP A 373 9.39 -17.89 -10.11
N ARG A 374 9.34 -16.76 -9.37
CA ARG A 374 8.10 -16.06 -9.03
C ARG A 374 7.49 -15.32 -10.23
N LEU A 375 8.31 -14.74 -11.11
CA LEU A 375 7.85 -14.06 -12.32
C LEU A 375 7.32 -15.03 -13.38
N LYS A 376 7.90 -16.22 -13.51
CA LYS A 376 7.41 -17.26 -14.43
C LYS A 376 6.00 -17.74 -14.07
N LEU A 377 5.68 -17.88 -12.78
CA LEU A 377 4.34 -18.22 -12.31
C LEU A 377 3.29 -17.15 -12.63
N LYS A 378 3.69 -15.87 -12.79
CA LYS A 378 2.79 -14.77 -13.19
C LYS A 378 2.37 -14.87 -14.66
N ASP A 379 3.24 -15.32 -15.56
CA ASP A 379 2.91 -15.52 -16.98
C ASP A 379 1.99 -16.72 -17.19
N GLU A 380 2.16 -17.79 -16.42
CA GLU A 380 1.30 -18.97 -16.48
C GLU A 380 -0.10 -18.70 -15.90
N SER A 381 -0.25 -17.82 -14.92
CA SER A 381 -1.56 -17.44 -14.37
C SER A 381 -2.41 -16.61 -15.34
N LYS A 382 -1.79 -15.85 -16.25
CA LYS A 382 -2.48 -15.12 -17.32
C LYS A 382 -3.04 -16.03 -18.42
N THR A 383 -2.58 -17.27 -18.50
CA THR A 383 -3.01 -18.28 -19.51
C THR A 383 -4.03 -19.28 -18.97
N LYS A 384 -4.34 -19.28 -17.68
CA LYS A 384 -5.44 -20.09 -17.16
C LYS A 384 -6.74 -19.33 -17.32
N GLU A 385 -7.58 -19.87 -18.22
CA GLU A 385 -8.99 -19.53 -18.42
C GLU A 385 -9.73 -19.23 -17.11
N SER A 386 -10.62 -18.25 -17.18
CA SER A 386 -11.59 -17.87 -16.18
C SER A 386 -11.81 -18.91 -15.08
N LEU A 387 -11.44 -18.56 -13.86
CA LEU A 387 -11.84 -19.33 -12.67
C LEU A 387 -13.33 -19.60 -12.74
N PRO A 388 -13.77 -20.85 -12.48
CA PRO A 388 -15.20 -21.14 -12.41
C PRO A 388 -15.83 -20.20 -11.38
N ALA A 389 -16.91 -19.54 -11.79
CA ALA A 389 -17.70 -18.70 -10.91
C ALA A 389 -17.99 -19.51 -9.64
N LEU A 390 -17.49 -19.04 -8.50
CA LEU A 390 -17.91 -19.56 -7.20
C LEU A 390 -19.40 -19.27 -7.11
N GLU A 391 -20.22 -20.32 -7.06
CA GLU A 391 -21.65 -20.21 -6.76
C GLU A 391 -21.79 -19.38 -5.48
N GLU A 392 -22.44 -18.23 -5.61
CA GLU A 392 -22.81 -17.43 -4.44
C GLU A 392 -23.66 -18.31 -3.52
N PRO A 393 -23.38 -18.36 -2.20
CA PRO A 393 -24.32 -19.00 -1.28
C PRO A 393 -25.65 -18.26 -1.40
N GLY A 394 -26.70 -19.02 -1.74
CA GLY A 394 -28.03 -18.51 -2.02
C GLY A 394 -28.48 -17.46 -1.02
N ARG A 395 -29.00 -16.36 -1.53
CA ARG A 395 -29.69 -15.32 -0.76
C ARG A 395 -31.03 -15.88 -0.23
N ASP A 396 -30.97 -16.76 0.73
CA ASP A 396 -32.14 -17.13 1.49
C ASP A 396 -32.15 -16.34 2.82
N GLY A 397 -32.97 -15.32 2.79
CA GLY A 397 -33.78 -14.73 3.82
C GLY A 397 -33.27 -14.74 5.26
N LEU A 398 -32.64 -13.65 5.69
CA LEU A 398 -32.75 -13.21 7.10
C LEU A 398 -33.70 -12.01 7.13
N TYR A 399 -35.00 -12.32 7.24
CA TYR A 399 -36.01 -11.40 7.76
C TYR A 399 -35.72 -11.20 9.26
N LEU A 400 -35.36 -9.99 9.66
CA LEU A 400 -35.50 -9.55 11.03
C LEU A 400 -36.94 -9.03 11.21
N PRO A 401 -37.68 -9.47 12.22
CA PRO A 401 -39.00 -8.90 12.51
C PRO A 401 -38.86 -7.49 13.10
N SER A 402 -39.83 -6.67 12.78
CA SER A 402 -40.08 -5.27 13.17
C SER A 402 -39.92 -4.95 14.67
#